data_24627de12939bc9e79e86588105c12fa
#
_entry.id   24627de12939bc9e79e86588105c12fa
#
_cell.length_a   1.000
_cell.length_b   1.000
_cell.length_c   1.000
_cell.angle_alpha   90.00
_cell.angle_beta   90.00
_cell.angle_gamma   90.00
#
_symmetry.space_group_name_H-M   'P 1'
#
loop_
_entity.id
_entity.type
_entity.pdbx_description
1 polymer ?
#
loop_
_entity_poly.entity_id
_entity_poly.type
_entity_poly.pdbx_seq_one_letter_code
_entity_poly.pdbx_strand_id
1 'polypeptide(L)'
;MDVLTVCDVGIERHDVAELPQLLERQDAVIWVDIPVCDEVSIDVLAGVFGFHRIAVRDCAERNHVSKVHIYPDHVFTVLHAPQLGKRGHVHYIELDQFIGRNYLVTVHGPINPVVDPEVALRETRAVHARIAAGRFRPGSAFELSHAIVSALARNQETFVEVVTRDVWQLEQRVTGGDVGDPEGFINELFRARHGLLAVRTMAALSGAIYGRLAGLTRIPTGGQALMADIADQFDRVRAVADGEKEYLQGVIEFYQTVLTINAALVGQAQNVEVQRLTEASYAQNEEIKKISAWAAIFFAPTLIGTIYGMNFDHMPELHWAFGYPSALILMLLLSVALYVIFKRRRWL
;
A
#
# COMPACT_ATOMS: atom_id res chain seq x y z
N MET A 1 -22.20 3.08 -30.21
CA MET A 1 -22.50 4.54 -30.08
C MET A 1 -24.01 4.70 -30.00
N ASP A 2 -24.47 5.37 -28.97
CA ASP A 2 -25.90 5.71 -28.80
C ASP A 2 -26.09 7.20 -29.00
N VAL A 3 -27.01 7.60 -29.94
CA VAL A 3 -27.40 8.99 -30.18
C VAL A 3 -28.77 9.20 -29.60
N LEU A 4 -28.88 10.09 -28.64
CA LEU A 4 -30.10 10.34 -27.86
C LEU A 4 -30.44 11.81 -27.89
N THR A 5 -31.74 12.15 -28.05
CA THR A 5 -32.24 13.46 -27.68
C THR A 5 -33.02 13.36 -26.38
N VAL A 6 -32.75 14.29 -25.48
CA VAL A 6 -33.48 14.41 -24.22
C VAL A 6 -34.33 15.67 -24.29
N CYS A 7 -35.63 15.48 -24.25
CA CYS A 7 -36.64 16.55 -24.31
C CYS A 7 -37.68 16.36 -23.20
N ASP A 8 -38.66 17.26 -23.13
CA ASP A 8 -39.74 17.23 -22.13
C ASP A 8 -40.56 15.92 -22.15
N VAL A 9 -40.57 15.22 -23.27
CA VAL A 9 -41.37 13.98 -23.47
C VAL A 9 -40.56 12.74 -23.01
N GLY A 10 -39.21 12.82 -22.94
CA GLY A 10 -38.36 11.70 -22.55
C GLY A 10 -37.06 11.59 -23.36
N ILE A 11 -36.60 10.36 -23.56
CA ILE A 11 -35.43 10.04 -24.40
C ILE A 11 -35.93 9.47 -25.72
N GLU A 12 -35.46 10.05 -26.81
CA GLU A 12 -35.61 9.49 -28.17
C GLU A 12 -34.25 9.05 -28.70
N ARG A 13 -34.20 7.87 -29.31
CA ARG A 13 -32.97 7.33 -29.93
C ARG A 13 -32.97 7.64 -31.41
N HIS A 14 -31.84 8.05 -31.95
CA HIS A 14 -31.63 8.41 -33.33
C HIS A 14 -30.51 7.63 -33.98
N ASP A 15 -30.47 7.66 -35.33
CA ASP A 15 -29.33 7.16 -36.09
C ASP A 15 -28.17 8.18 -36.07
N VAL A 16 -26.96 7.70 -36.17
CA VAL A 16 -25.75 8.56 -36.24
C VAL A 16 -25.82 9.50 -37.46
N ALA A 17 -26.43 9.06 -38.55
CA ALA A 17 -26.61 9.88 -39.76
C ALA A 17 -27.49 11.13 -39.53
N GLU A 18 -28.32 11.13 -38.51
CA GLU A 18 -29.19 12.27 -38.15
C GLU A 18 -28.46 13.35 -37.33
N LEU A 19 -27.28 13.05 -36.81
CA LEU A 19 -26.51 13.96 -35.93
C LEU A 19 -26.36 15.39 -36.50
N PRO A 20 -26.00 15.62 -37.78
CA PRO A 20 -25.86 16.98 -38.30
C PRO A 20 -27.15 17.81 -38.18
N GLN A 21 -28.31 17.16 -38.39
CA GLN A 21 -29.63 17.84 -38.29
C GLN A 21 -30.02 18.06 -36.82
N LEU A 22 -29.72 17.09 -35.95
CA LEU A 22 -29.99 17.18 -34.52
C LEU A 22 -29.17 18.32 -33.86
N LEU A 23 -27.91 18.53 -34.26
CA LEU A 23 -27.05 19.59 -33.73
C LEU A 23 -27.56 21.01 -34.03
N GLU A 24 -28.41 21.18 -35.04
CA GLU A 24 -29.07 22.46 -35.33
C GLU A 24 -30.26 22.77 -34.40
N ARG A 25 -30.77 21.75 -33.69
CA ARG A 25 -31.92 21.90 -32.76
C ARG A 25 -31.50 22.67 -31.52
N GLN A 26 -32.39 23.50 -31.00
CA GLN A 26 -32.20 24.28 -29.77
C GLN A 26 -33.21 23.92 -28.67
N ASP A 27 -34.15 23.05 -28.98
CA ASP A 27 -35.27 22.64 -28.13
C ASP A 27 -35.02 21.33 -27.38
N ALA A 28 -33.84 20.70 -27.56
CA ALA A 28 -33.50 19.44 -26.94
C ALA A 28 -31.99 19.39 -26.59
N VAL A 29 -31.66 18.59 -25.61
CA VAL A 29 -30.26 18.25 -25.30
C VAL A 29 -29.88 16.97 -26.04
N ILE A 30 -28.84 17.05 -26.85
CA ILE A 30 -28.30 15.91 -27.60
C ILE A 30 -27.27 15.21 -26.75
N TRP A 31 -27.47 13.93 -26.51
CA TRP A 31 -26.49 13.11 -25.80
C TRP A 31 -25.98 12.00 -26.70
N VAL A 32 -24.68 12.00 -26.95
CA VAL A 32 -23.98 10.92 -27.66
C VAL A 32 -23.14 10.16 -26.68
N ASP A 33 -23.46 8.87 -26.43
CA ASP A 33 -22.70 8.00 -25.56
C ASP A 33 -21.89 6.98 -26.37
N ILE A 34 -20.57 7.02 -26.25
CA ILE A 34 -19.60 6.22 -27.01
C ILE A 34 -18.93 5.23 -26.07
N PRO A 35 -19.40 3.96 -26.05
CA PRO A 35 -18.87 2.94 -25.14
C PRO A 35 -17.39 2.59 -25.36
N VAL A 36 -16.93 2.75 -26.61
CA VAL A 36 -15.53 2.49 -27.00
C VAL A 36 -15.16 3.45 -28.12
N CYS A 37 -14.02 4.10 -28.01
CA CYS A 37 -13.49 4.97 -29.04
C CYS A 37 -12.82 4.14 -30.15
N ASP A 38 -13.61 3.71 -31.11
CA ASP A 38 -13.18 3.02 -32.34
C ASP A 38 -12.99 3.99 -33.51
N GLU A 39 -12.58 3.47 -34.68
CA GLU A 39 -12.37 4.29 -35.88
C GLU A 39 -13.64 5.02 -36.31
N VAL A 40 -14.81 4.39 -36.22
CA VAL A 40 -16.12 5.01 -36.54
C VAL A 40 -16.41 6.18 -35.58
N SER A 41 -16.13 6.00 -34.31
CA SER A 41 -16.28 7.04 -33.28
C SER A 41 -15.34 8.22 -33.53
N ILE A 42 -14.08 7.94 -33.91
CA ILE A 42 -13.09 8.95 -34.28
C ILE A 42 -13.57 9.79 -35.47
N ASP A 43 -14.12 9.15 -36.50
CA ASP A 43 -14.67 9.84 -37.69
C ASP A 43 -15.85 10.73 -37.31
N VAL A 44 -16.72 10.30 -36.42
CA VAL A 44 -17.84 11.13 -35.93
C VAL A 44 -17.35 12.31 -35.09
N LEU A 45 -16.43 12.08 -34.17
CA LEU A 45 -15.87 13.14 -33.33
C LEU A 45 -15.11 14.20 -34.14
N ALA A 46 -14.34 13.79 -35.15
CA ALA A 46 -13.58 14.68 -35.99
C ALA A 46 -14.40 15.28 -37.14
N GLY A 47 -15.26 14.49 -37.81
CA GLY A 47 -15.96 14.88 -39.01
C GLY A 47 -17.28 15.59 -38.75
N VAL A 48 -18.10 15.07 -37.82
CA VAL A 48 -19.43 15.65 -37.53
C VAL A 48 -19.33 16.79 -36.51
N PHE A 49 -18.60 16.55 -35.40
CA PHE A 49 -18.46 17.58 -34.36
C PHE A 49 -17.31 18.55 -34.62
N GLY A 50 -16.34 18.21 -35.50
CA GLY A 50 -15.18 19.05 -35.77
C GLY A 50 -14.25 19.21 -34.59
N PHE A 51 -14.21 18.27 -33.65
CA PHE A 51 -13.37 18.36 -32.46
C PHE A 51 -11.88 18.37 -32.81
N HIS A 52 -11.11 19.07 -32.00
CA HIS A 52 -9.68 19.21 -32.20
C HIS A 52 -8.98 17.85 -32.11
N ARG A 53 -8.10 17.55 -33.07
CA ARG A 53 -7.39 16.26 -33.19
C ARG A 53 -6.71 15.79 -31.91
N ILE A 54 -6.24 16.70 -31.04
CA ILE A 54 -5.63 16.34 -29.74
C ILE A 54 -6.67 15.75 -28.82
N ALA A 55 -7.87 16.34 -28.71
CA ALA A 55 -8.94 15.81 -27.86
C ALA A 55 -9.45 14.45 -28.37
N VAL A 56 -9.60 14.31 -29.71
CA VAL A 56 -10.01 13.03 -30.32
C VAL A 56 -8.95 11.93 -30.07
N ARG A 57 -7.66 12.27 -30.21
CA ARG A 57 -6.57 11.34 -29.87
C ARG A 57 -6.61 10.95 -28.39
N ASP A 58 -6.86 11.90 -27.50
CA ASP A 58 -6.95 11.62 -26.06
C ASP A 58 -8.07 10.62 -25.73
N CYS A 59 -9.19 10.63 -26.47
CA CYS A 59 -10.24 9.61 -26.32
C CYS A 59 -9.84 8.22 -26.84
N ALA A 60 -8.93 8.15 -27.82
CA ALA A 60 -8.47 6.89 -28.42
C ALA A 60 -7.32 6.24 -27.64
N GLU A 61 -6.56 7.05 -26.89
CA GLU A 61 -5.44 6.61 -26.08
C GLU A 61 -5.82 6.57 -24.59
N ARG A 62 -5.27 5.61 -23.83
CA ARG A 62 -5.55 5.54 -22.39
C ARG A 62 -4.86 6.68 -21.65
N ASN A 63 -5.63 7.44 -20.89
CA ASN A 63 -5.14 8.46 -20.00
C ASN A 63 -5.10 7.95 -18.55
N HIS A 64 -4.13 8.45 -17.78
CA HIS A 64 -3.99 8.14 -16.36
C HIS A 64 -4.11 9.39 -15.47
N VAL A 65 -4.31 10.56 -16.09
CA VAL A 65 -4.36 11.85 -15.41
C VAL A 65 -5.57 12.61 -15.91
N SER A 66 -6.44 13.04 -14.99
CA SER A 66 -7.57 13.90 -15.32
C SER A 66 -7.09 15.24 -15.86
N LYS A 67 -7.69 15.72 -16.94
CA LYS A 67 -7.31 16.94 -17.63
C LYS A 67 -8.52 17.67 -18.24
N VAL A 68 -8.31 18.94 -18.59
CA VAL A 68 -9.31 19.77 -19.25
C VAL A 68 -8.70 20.57 -20.37
N HIS A 69 -9.38 20.61 -21.51
CA HIS A 69 -9.10 21.52 -22.62
C HIS A 69 -10.32 22.39 -22.89
N ILE A 70 -10.10 23.69 -22.98
CA ILE A 70 -11.16 24.67 -23.16
C ILE A 70 -11.07 25.20 -24.58
N TYR A 71 -12.02 24.82 -25.41
CA TYR A 71 -12.15 25.28 -26.80
C TYR A 71 -13.15 26.43 -26.92
N PRO A 72 -13.22 27.14 -28.05
CA PRO A 72 -14.13 28.27 -28.23
C PRO A 72 -15.62 27.90 -28.10
N ASP A 73 -16.00 26.72 -28.53
CA ASP A 73 -17.36 26.20 -28.70
C ASP A 73 -17.74 25.06 -27.72
N HIS A 74 -16.74 24.42 -27.08
CA HIS A 74 -16.95 23.34 -26.14
C HIS A 74 -15.87 23.25 -25.07
N VAL A 75 -16.13 22.45 -24.06
CA VAL A 75 -15.15 22.03 -23.05
C VAL A 75 -14.93 20.53 -23.18
N PHE A 76 -13.67 20.11 -23.22
CA PHE A 76 -13.28 18.70 -23.17
C PHE A 76 -12.66 18.37 -21.81
N THR A 77 -13.15 17.33 -21.14
CA THR A 77 -12.63 16.85 -19.85
C THR A 77 -12.35 15.36 -19.91
N VAL A 78 -11.27 14.95 -19.27
CA VAL A 78 -10.93 13.54 -18.99
C VAL A 78 -11.01 13.33 -17.50
N LEU A 79 -11.82 12.40 -17.05
CA LEU A 79 -12.08 12.08 -15.66
C LEU A 79 -11.83 10.59 -15.39
N HIS A 80 -11.67 10.23 -14.11
CA HIS A 80 -11.45 8.83 -13.73
C HIS A 80 -12.30 8.43 -12.54
N ALA A 81 -12.87 7.23 -12.63
CA ALA A 81 -13.45 6.51 -11.51
C ALA A 81 -12.51 5.36 -11.05
N PRO A 82 -12.40 5.10 -9.75
CA PRO A 82 -11.60 3.99 -9.25
C PRO A 82 -12.37 2.67 -9.36
N GLN A 83 -11.69 1.62 -9.80
CA GLN A 83 -12.21 0.26 -9.75
C GLN A 83 -11.19 -0.65 -9.10
N LEU A 84 -11.59 -1.34 -8.03
CA LEU A 84 -10.73 -2.30 -7.37
C LEU A 84 -10.49 -3.51 -8.28
N GLY A 85 -9.23 -3.79 -8.56
CA GLY A 85 -8.77 -4.93 -9.34
C GLY A 85 -8.19 -6.04 -8.45
N LYS A 86 -7.62 -7.05 -9.12
CA LYS A 86 -6.98 -8.18 -8.42
C LYS A 86 -5.77 -7.69 -7.61
N ARG A 87 -5.55 -8.32 -6.45
CA ARG A 87 -4.41 -8.03 -5.55
C ARG A 87 -4.32 -6.59 -5.06
N GLY A 88 -5.44 -5.86 -5.01
CA GLY A 88 -5.48 -4.47 -4.53
C GLY A 88 -4.98 -3.43 -5.54
N HIS A 89 -4.79 -3.80 -6.81
CA HIS A 89 -4.55 -2.82 -7.87
C HIS A 89 -5.81 -1.97 -8.08
N VAL A 90 -5.64 -0.65 -8.29
CA VAL A 90 -6.75 0.25 -8.62
C VAL A 90 -6.68 0.58 -10.10
N HIS A 91 -7.73 0.19 -10.83
CA HIS A 91 -7.89 0.57 -12.22
C HIS A 91 -8.52 1.97 -12.30
N TYR A 92 -8.01 2.77 -13.21
CA TYR A 92 -8.53 4.09 -13.56
C TYR A 92 -9.51 3.91 -14.71
N ILE A 93 -10.81 4.00 -14.41
CA ILE A 93 -11.88 3.91 -15.41
C ILE A 93 -12.08 5.30 -15.98
N GLU A 94 -11.78 5.46 -17.25
CA GLU A 94 -11.80 6.73 -17.95
C GLU A 94 -13.20 7.10 -18.39
N LEU A 95 -13.57 8.37 -18.24
CA LEU A 95 -14.76 9.00 -18.76
C LEU A 95 -14.40 10.36 -19.33
N ASP A 96 -14.49 10.49 -20.63
CA ASP A 96 -14.27 11.73 -21.34
C ASP A 96 -15.59 12.42 -21.65
N GLN A 97 -15.61 13.73 -21.61
CA GLN A 97 -16.78 14.52 -21.94
C GLN A 97 -16.44 15.70 -22.85
N PHE A 98 -17.23 15.87 -23.92
CA PHE A 98 -17.29 17.13 -24.68
C PHE A 98 -18.62 17.79 -24.35
N ILE A 99 -18.56 18.95 -23.70
CA ILE A 99 -19.72 19.72 -23.25
C ILE A 99 -19.84 20.91 -24.16
N GLY A 100 -20.81 20.86 -25.07
CA GLY A 100 -21.14 21.95 -25.98
C GLY A 100 -22.34 22.75 -25.49
N ARG A 101 -22.88 23.58 -26.38
CA ARG A 101 -24.01 24.46 -26.06
C ARG A 101 -25.32 23.67 -25.80
N ASN A 102 -25.63 22.72 -26.70
CA ASN A 102 -26.85 21.91 -26.69
C ASN A 102 -26.58 20.42 -26.80
N TYR A 103 -25.31 20.00 -26.68
CA TYR A 103 -24.90 18.60 -26.73
C TYR A 103 -23.92 18.23 -25.63
N LEU A 104 -23.96 16.96 -25.24
CA LEU A 104 -22.96 16.28 -24.45
C LEU A 104 -22.50 15.01 -25.19
N VAL A 105 -21.22 14.87 -25.41
CA VAL A 105 -20.64 13.61 -25.88
C VAL A 105 -19.88 12.98 -24.73
N THR A 106 -20.19 11.73 -24.38
CA THR A 106 -19.47 10.92 -23.40
C THR A 106 -18.71 9.80 -24.13
N VAL A 107 -17.43 9.63 -23.79
CA VAL A 107 -16.55 8.59 -24.33
C VAL A 107 -15.91 7.84 -23.17
N HIS A 108 -15.89 6.50 -23.23
CA HIS A 108 -15.41 5.66 -22.14
C HIS A 108 -13.97 5.13 -22.37
N GLY A 109 -13.20 5.87 -23.18
CA GLY A 109 -11.80 5.54 -23.50
C GLY A 109 -11.63 4.24 -24.29
N PRO A 110 -10.42 3.76 -24.42
CA PRO A 110 -10.12 2.47 -25.06
C PRO A 110 -10.46 1.29 -24.12
N ILE A 111 -10.81 0.13 -24.71
CA ILE A 111 -11.15 -1.07 -23.96
C ILE A 111 -10.04 -1.45 -22.97
N ASN A 112 -10.42 -1.67 -21.73
CA ASN A 112 -9.55 -2.27 -20.72
C ASN A 112 -9.86 -3.78 -20.62
N PRO A 113 -8.98 -4.69 -21.10
CA PRO A 113 -9.27 -6.13 -21.15
C PRO A 113 -9.37 -6.80 -19.78
N VAL A 114 -8.95 -6.15 -18.72
CA VAL A 114 -8.99 -6.68 -17.33
C VAL A 114 -10.15 -6.14 -16.50
N VAL A 115 -10.94 -5.23 -17.06
CA VAL A 115 -12.13 -4.64 -16.42
C VAL A 115 -13.35 -5.02 -17.24
N ASP A 116 -14.45 -5.38 -16.57
CA ASP A 116 -15.72 -5.62 -17.23
C ASP A 116 -16.17 -4.34 -17.94
N PRO A 117 -16.48 -4.36 -19.25
CA PRO A 117 -16.97 -3.21 -20.00
C PRO A 117 -18.17 -2.50 -19.36
N GLU A 118 -19.03 -3.26 -18.66
CA GLU A 118 -20.18 -2.70 -17.95
C GLU A 118 -19.80 -1.72 -16.83
N VAL A 119 -18.60 -1.90 -16.25
CA VAL A 119 -18.08 -1.00 -15.21
C VAL A 119 -17.75 0.37 -15.78
N ALA A 120 -17.25 0.43 -17.01
CA ALA A 120 -16.97 1.71 -17.68
C ALA A 120 -18.23 2.54 -17.96
N LEU A 121 -19.36 1.87 -18.16
CA LEU A 121 -20.64 2.50 -18.52
C LEU A 121 -21.53 2.79 -17.29
N ARG A 122 -21.07 2.54 -16.08
CA ARG A 122 -21.86 2.59 -14.85
C ARG A 122 -22.53 3.95 -14.65
N GLU A 123 -21.79 5.03 -14.79
CA GLU A 123 -22.22 6.40 -14.53
C GLU A 123 -23.24 6.87 -15.57
N THR A 124 -22.95 6.67 -16.86
CA THR A 124 -23.86 7.05 -17.98
C THR A 124 -25.13 6.22 -17.94
N ARG A 125 -25.05 4.91 -17.70
CA ARG A 125 -26.23 4.05 -17.55
C ARG A 125 -27.11 4.43 -16.36
N ALA A 126 -26.51 4.80 -15.22
CA ALA A 126 -27.26 5.24 -14.06
C ALA A 126 -28.08 6.51 -14.36
N VAL A 127 -27.50 7.45 -15.10
CA VAL A 127 -28.20 8.67 -15.51
C VAL A 127 -29.25 8.35 -16.58
N HIS A 128 -28.92 7.54 -17.58
CA HIS A 128 -29.87 7.08 -18.60
C HIS A 128 -31.11 6.43 -17.96
N ALA A 129 -30.94 5.53 -17.00
CA ALA A 129 -32.03 4.88 -16.28
C ALA A 129 -32.93 5.90 -15.52
N ARG A 130 -32.33 6.96 -14.95
CA ARG A 130 -33.07 8.03 -14.28
C ARG A 130 -33.92 8.85 -15.25
N ILE A 131 -33.38 9.15 -16.44
CA ILE A 131 -34.11 9.90 -17.46
C ILE A 131 -35.23 9.00 -18.02
N ALA A 132 -34.95 7.76 -18.38
CA ALA A 132 -35.93 6.80 -18.88
C ALA A 132 -37.10 6.56 -17.89
N ALA A 133 -36.82 6.61 -16.60
CA ALA A 133 -37.82 6.50 -15.55
C ALA A 133 -38.57 7.83 -15.26
N GLY A 134 -38.30 8.91 -16.00
CA GLY A 134 -38.89 10.23 -15.78
C GLY A 134 -38.47 10.92 -14.49
N ARG A 135 -37.42 10.41 -13.81
CA ARG A 135 -36.92 10.94 -12.52
C ARG A 135 -35.90 12.08 -12.69
N PHE A 136 -35.41 12.30 -13.88
CA PHE A 136 -34.49 13.37 -14.21
C PHE A 136 -34.75 13.86 -15.65
N ARG A 137 -34.73 15.16 -15.84
CA ARG A 137 -34.93 15.82 -17.15
C ARG A 137 -33.95 16.98 -17.24
N PRO A 138 -32.78 16.79 -17.87
CA PRO A 138 -31.81 17.86 -18.03
C PRO A 138 -32.32 18.90 -19.02
N GLY A 139 -32.31 20.15 -18.59
CA GLY A 139 -32.65 21.30 -19.46
C GLY A 139 -31.43 21.82 -20.22
N SER A 140 -30.21 21.29 -19.96
CA SER A 140 -29.00 21.71 -20.65
C SER A 140 -27.93 20.59 -20.65
N ALA A 141 -26.97 20.72 -21.57
CA ALA A 141 -25.80 19.85 -21.59
C ALA A 141 -24.99 19.89 -20.27
N PHE A 142 -24.97 21.05 -19.60
CA PHE A 142 -24.32 21.21 -18.30
C PHE A 142 -25.03 20.44 -17.19
N GLU A 143 -26.36 20.42 -17.16
CA GLU A 143 -27.11 19.62 -16.20
C GLU A 143 -26.93 18.12 -16.43
N LEU A 144 -26.90 17.70 -17.70
CA LEU A 144 -26.62 16.29 -18.01
C LEU A 144 -25.22 15.89 -17.61
N SER A 145 -24.20 16.70 -17.93
CA SER A 145 -22.82 16.50 -17.48
C SER A 145 -22.73 16.46 -15.96
N HIS A 146 -23.38 17.41 -15.27
CA HIS A 146 -23.42 17.44 -13.81
C HIS A 146 -23.98 16.14 -13.23
N ALA A 147 -25.08 15.62 -13.78
CA ALA A 147 -25.66 14.39 -13.28
C ALA A 147 -24.73 13.17 -13.43
N ILE A 148 -24.00 13.08 -14.55
CA ILE A 148 -23.05 11.99 -14.83
C ILE A 148 -21.82 12.11 -13.93
N VAL A 149 -21.24 13.30 -13.82
CA VAL A 149 -20.03 13.53 -13.00
C VAL A 149 -20.34 13.41 -11.51
N SER A 150 -21.53 13.81 -11.06
CA SER A 150 -21.99 13.54 -9.69
C SER A 150 -22.15 12.04 -9.41
N ALA A 151 -22.51 11.23 -10.43
CA ALA A 151 -22.51 9.78 -10.28
C ALA A 151 -21.06 9.22 -10.14
N LEU A 152 -20.12 9.81 -10.89
CA LEU A 152 -18.69 9.47 -10.78
C LEU A 152 -18.11 9.86 -9.40
N ALA A 153 -18.44 11.06 -8.91
CA ALA A 153 -18.02 11.49 -7.58
C ALA A 153 -18.55 10.55 -6.48
N ARG A 154 -19.82 10.13 -6.55
CA ARG A 154 -20.39 9.13 -5.65
C ARG A 154 -19.70 7.76 -5.76
N ASN A 155 -19.28 7.35 -6.94
CA ASN A 155 -18.48 6.13 -7.10
C ASN A 155 -17.14 6.23 -6.38
N GLN A 156 -16.45 7.39 -6.49
CA GLN A 156 -15.23 7.65 -5.73
C GLN A 156 -15.49 7.63 -4.22
N GLU A 157 -16.59 8.22 -3.73
CA GLU A 157 -16.98 8.20 -2.32
C GLU A 157 -17.23 6.77 -1.83
N THR A 158 -17.99 5.97 -2.56
CA THR A 158 -18.25 4.56 -2.26
C THR A 158 -16.94 3.75 -2.21
N PHE A 159 -16.00 4.05 -3.11
CA PHE A 159 -14.68 3.41 -3.08
C PHE A 159 -13.92 3.76 -1.79
N VAL A 160 -13.94 5.02 -1.35
CA VAL A 160 -13.33 5.42 -0.06
C VAL A 160 -13.97 4.65 1.08
N GLU A 161 -15.31 4.55 1.14
CA GLU A 161 -16.02 3.81 2.19
C GLU A 161 -15.62 2.32 2.26
N VAL A 162 -15.38 1.69 1.10
CA VAL A 162 -14.89 0.29 1.06
C VAL A 162 -13.49 0.21 1.67
N VAL A 163 -12.58 1.08 1.27
CA VAL A 163 -11.20 1.09 1.79
C VAL A 163 -11.16 1.45 3.27
N THR A 164 -12.00 2.40 3.74
CA THR A 164 -12.16 2.74 5.17
C THR A 164 -12.53 1.53 5.99
N ARG A 165 -13.45 0.71 5.49
CA ARG A 165 -13.83 -0.54 6.18
C ARG A 165 -12.66 -1.51 6.30
N ASP A 166 -11.85 -1.63 5.25
CA ASP A 166 -10.64 -2.45 5.29
C ASP A 166 -9.64 -1.91 6.32
N VAL A 167 -9.46 -0.59 6.41
CA VAL A 167 -8.57 0.07 7.40
C VAL A 167 -9.03 -0.23 8.83
N TRP A 168 -10.33 -0.17 9.12
CA TRP A 168 -10.87 -0.51 10.44
C TRP A 168 -10.63 -1.98 10.82
N GLN A 169 -10.77 -2.90 9.85
CA GLN A 169 -10.44 -4.32 10.08
C GLN A 169 -8.95 -4.52 10.40
N LEU A 170 -8.08 -3.80 9.70
CA LEU A 170 -6.64 -3.83 9.95
C LEU A 170 -6.31 -3.30 11.35
N GLU A 171 -6.92 -2.20 11.78
CA GLU A 171 -6.75 -1.66 13.13
C GLU A 171 -7.19 -2.66 14.20
N GLN A 172 -8.37 -3.28 14.05
CA GLN A 172 -8.87 -4.26 15.00
C GLN A 172 -7.92 -5.46 15.16
N ARG A 173 -7.29 -5.90 14.08
CA ARG A 173 -6.28 -6.99 14.12
C ARG A 173 -5.03 -6.57 14.89
N VAL A 174 -4.55 -5.33 14.71
CA VAL A 174 -3.38 -4.82 15.45
C VAL A 174 -3.70 -4.67 16.94
N THR A 175 -4.84 -4.05 17.27
CA THR A 175 -5.25 -3.81 18.66
C THR A 175 -5.60 -5.10 19.40
N GLY A 176 -6.16 -6.10 18.69
CA GLY A 176 -6.47 -7.42 19.23
C GLY A 176 -5.25 -8.35 19.34
N GLY A 177 -4.08 -7.95 18.80
CA GLY A 177 -2.87 -8.78 18.78
C GLY A 177 -2.94 -9.99 17.82
N ASP A 178 -3.95 -10.06 16.97
CA ASP A 178 -4.14 -11.14 15.98
C ASP A 178 -3.82 -10.63 14.55
N VAL A 179 -2.56 -10.37 14.33
CA VAL A 179 -2.08 -9.90 13.03
C VAL A 179 -1.96 -11.04 12.02
N GLY A 180 -1.85 -12.28 12.48
CA GLY A 180 -1.66 -13.46 11.64
C GLY A 180 -0.29 -13.44 10.93
N ASP A 181 -0.28 -13.66 9.61
CA ASP A 181 0.93 -13.56 8.80
C ASP A 181 1.39 -12.08 8.66
N PRO A 182 2.56 -11.70 9.19
CA PRO A 182 3.04 -10.32 9.16
C PRO A 182 3.25 -9.78 7.73
N GLU A 183 3.71 -10.61 6.80
CA GLU A 183 3.96 -10.21 5.42
C GLU A 183 2.64 -9.94 4.68
N GLY A 184 1.67 -10.83 4.85
CA GLY A 184 0.32 -10.65 4.33
C GLY A 184 -0.33 -9.39 4.89
N PHE A 185 -0.19 -9.13 6.19
CA PHE A 185 -0.72 -7.95 6.85
C PHE A 185 -0.12 -6.64 6.32
N ILE A 186 1.20 -6.58 6.15
CA ILE A 186 1.87 -5.42 5.55
C ILE A 186 1.37 -5.18 4.12
N ASN A 187 1.17 -6.24 3.34
CA ASN A 187 0.62 -6.12 1.99
C ASN A 187 -0.81 -5.55 1.99
N GLU A 188 -1.64 -5.91 2.96
CA GLU A 188 -2.99 -5.34 3.12
C GLU A 188 -2.94 -3.85 3.47
N LEU A 189 -2.05 -3.42 4.39
CA LEU A 189 -1.83 -2.01 4.70
C LEU A 189 -1.41 -1.20 3.46
N PHE A 190 -0.49 -1.74 2.65
CA PHE A 190 -0.06 -1.07 1.42
C PHE A 190 -1.18 -0.99 0.37
N ARG A 191 -2.04 -2.00 0.27
CA ARG A 191 -3.21 -1.96 -0.63
C ARG A 191 -4.20 -0.87 -0.23
N ALA A 192 -4.55 -0.79 1.05
CA ALA A 192 -5.42 0.26 1.57
C ALA A 192 -4.82 1.65 1.30
N ARG A 193 -3.53 1.84 1.60
CA ARG A 193 -2.81 3.09 1.31
C ARG A 193 -2.82 3.45 -0.17
N HIS A 194 -2.59 2.48 -1.05
CA HIS A 194 -2.61 2.70 -2.49
C HIS A 194 -4.00 3.10 -2.99
N GLY A 195 -5.05 2.44 -2.48
CA GLY A 195 -6.44 2.77 -2.80
C GLY A 195 -6.80 4.21 -2.42
N LEU A 196 -6.48 4.62 -1.19
CA LEU A 196 -6.72 5.98 -0.72
C LEU A 196 -5.94 7.03 -1.52
N LEU A 197 -4.69 6.75 -1.86
CA LEU A 197 -3.87 7.66 -2.67
C LEU A 197 -4.43 7.81 -4.10
N ALA A 198 -4.87 6.73 -4.70
CA ALA A 198 -5.44 6.74 -6.05
C ALA A 198 -6.71 7.61 -6.11
N VAL A 199 -7.69 7.33 -5.23
CA VAL A 199 -8.95 8.09 -5.22
C VAL A 199 -8.75 9.55 -4.82
N ARG A 200 -7.89 9.82 -3.85
CA ARG A 200 -7.51 11.18 -3.47
C ARG A 200 -6.96 11.98 -4.67
N THR A 201 -6.09 11.34 -5.46
CA THR A 201 -5.48 12.00 -6.63
C THR A 201 -6.52 12.25 -7.72
N MET A 202 -7.40 11.28 -7.99
CA MET A 202 -8.51 11.45 -8.93
C MET A 202 -9.43 12.61 -8.51
N ALA A 203 -9.85 12.62 -7.24
CA ALA A 203 -10.73 13.67 -6.71
C ALA A 203 -10.05 15.04 -6.73
N ALA A 204 -8.80 15.16 -6.32
CA ALA A 204 -8.07 16.43 -6.31
C ALA A 204 -7.93 17.04 -7.72
N LEU A 205 -7.59 16.21 -8.72
CA LEU A 205 -7.47 16.68 -10.10
C LEU A 205 -8.84 17.07 -10.69
N SER A 206 -9.85 16.25 -10.44
CA SER A 206 -11.22 16.54 -10.92
C SER A 206 -11.79 17.79 -10.25
N GLY A 207 -11.63 17.97 -8.94
CA GLY A 207 -12.02 19.18 -8.22
C GLY A 207 -11.35 20.45 -8.76
N ALA A 208 -10.04 20.38 -9.01
CA ALA A 208 -9.31 21.51 -9.62
C ALA A 208 -9.80 21.84 -11.04
N ILE A 209 -10.16 20.85 -11.86
CA ILE A 209 -10.73 21.03 -13.18
C ILE A 209 -12.07 21.79 -13.08
N TYR A 210 -13.00 21.28 -12.26
CA TYR A 210 -14.33 21.84 -12.14
C TYR A 210 -14.34 23.20 -11.44
N GLY A 211 -13.47 23.43 -10.44
CA GLY A 211 -13.26 24.74 -9.84
C GLY A 211 -12.77 25.78 -10.88
N ARG A 212 -11.88 25.38 -11.80
CA ARG A 212 -11.46 26.24 -12.92
C ARG A 212 -12.61 26.50 -13.90
N LEU A 213 -13.42 25.48 -14.22
CA LEU A 213 -14.57 25.64 -15.13
C LEU A 213 -15.64 26.55 -14.54
N ALA A 214 -15.92 26.49 -13.24
CA ALA A 214 -16.86 27.36 -12.54
C ALA A 214 -16.51 28.85 -12.66
N GLY A 215 -15.23 29.19 -12.81
CA GLY A 215 -14.77 30.58 -13.00
C GLY A 215 -14.81 31.09 -14.46
N LEU A 216 -15.26 30.29 -15.43
CA LEU A 216 -15.22 30.68 -16.83
C LEU A 216 -16.48 31.49 -17.23
N THR A 217 -16.28 32.75 -17.60
CA THR A 217 -17.39 33.67 -18.03
C THR A 217 -18.15 33.23 -19.27
N ARG A 218 -17.59 32.34 -20.09
CA ARG A 218 -18.25 31.78 -21.29
C ARG A 218 -19.27 30.68 -20.93
N ILE A 219 -19.20 30.08 -19.76
CA ILE A 219 -20.19 29.13 -19.26
C ILE A 219 -21.35 29.93 -18.72
N PRO A 220 -22.60 29.61 -19.08
CA PRO A 220 -23.80 30.28 -18.53
C PRO A 220 -23.80 30.19 -16.99
N THR A 221 -24.36 31.20 -16.32
CA THR A 221 -24.34 31.28 -14.84
C THR A 221 -24.92 30.03 -14.18
N GLY A 222 -25.97 29.42 -14.71
CA GLY A 222 -26.51 28.15 -14.24
C GLY A 222 -25.51 27.00 -14.39
N GLY A 223 -24.75 26.97 -15.49
CA GLY A 223 -23.66 25.99 -15.69
C GLY A 223 -22.49 26.23 -14.75
N GLN A 224 -22.10 27.48 -14.47
CA GLN A 224 -21.04 27.79 -13.50
C GLN A 224 -21.39 27.26 -12.10
N ALA A 225 -22.63 27.43 -11.64
CA ALA A 225 -23.10 26.92 -10.36
C ALA A 225 -23.02 25.39 -10.29
N LEU A 226 -23.40 24.71 -11.38
CA LEU A 226 -23.26 23.23 -11.46
C LEU A 226 -21.80 22.78 -11.43
N MET A 227 -20.90 23.50 -12.11
CA MET A 227 -19.45 23.18 -12.07
C MET A 227 -18.87 23.40 -10.67
N ALA A 228 -19.31 24.45 -9.96
CA ALA A 228 -18.91 24.70 -8.59
C ALA A 228 -19.39 23.58 -7.64
N ASP A 229 -20.65 23.14 -7.76
CA ASP A 229 -21.17 22.02 -6.98
C ASP A 229 -20.39 20.71 -7.22
N ILE A 230 -20.00 20.42 -8.48
CA ILE A 230 -19.13 19.28 -8.78
C ILE A 230 -17.77 19.43 -8.11
N ALA A 231 -17.16 20.61 -8.15
CA ALA A 231 -15.88 20.87 -7.50
C ALA A 231 -15.96 20.58 -6.00
N ASP A 232 -17.02 21.05 -5.34
CA ASP A 232 -17.28 20.80 -3.92
C ASP A 232 -17.50 19.30 -3.61
N GLN A 233 -18.14 18.55 -4.52
CA GLN A 233 -18.30 17.10 -4.36
C GLN A 233 -16.93 16.40 -4.36
N PHE A 234 -16.06 16.71 -5.31
CA PHE A 234 -14.72 16.13 -5.37
C PHE A 234 -13.83 16.58 -4.20
N ASP A 235 -13.96 17.81 -3.75
CA ASP A 235 -13.21 18.30 -2.58
C ASP A 235 -13.64 17.57 -1.30
N ARG A 236 -14.91 17.22 -1.13
CA ARG A 236 -15.38 16.35 -0.04
C ARG A 236 -14.75 14.96 -0.11
N VAL A 237 -14.78 14.31 -1.29
CA VAL A 237 -14.13 12.99 -1.48
C VAL A 237 -12.65 13.06 -1.14
N ARG A 238 -11.96 14.09 -1.61
CA ARG A 238 -10.54 14.31 -1.32
C ARG A 238 -10.29 14.45 0.18
N ALA A 239 -11.10 15.27 0.86
CA ALA A 239 -10.95 15.52 2.30
C ALA A 239 -11.16 14.24 3.13
N VAL A 240 -12.16 13.42 2.78
CA VAL A 240 -12.39 12.12 3.44
C VAL A 240 -11.21 11.17 3.19
N ALA A 241 -10.75 11.06 1.93
CA ALA A 241 -9.61 10.21 1.59
C ALA A 241 -8.29 10.65 2.28
N ASP A 242 -8.09 11.96 2.48
CA ASP A 242 -6.95 12.50 3.23
C ASP A 242 -7.06 12.13 4.73
N GLY A 243 -8.23 12.26 5.34
CA GLY A 243 -8.47 11.86 6.73
C GLY A 243 -8.23 10.36 6.94
N GLU A 244 -8.76 9.51 6.07
CA GLU A 244 -8.55 8.06 6.15
C GLU A 244 -7.10 7.65 5.94
N LYS A 245 -6.37 8.36 5.09
CA LYS A 245 -4.93 8.15 4.90
C LYS A 245 -4.14 8.48 6.18
N GLU A 246 -4.48 9.57 6.87
CA GLU A 246 -3.86 9.94 8.15
C GLU A 246 -4.18 8.91 9.24
N TYR A 247 -5.43 8.44 9.28
CA TYR A 247 -5.84 7.38 10.20
C TYR A 247 -5.07 6.08 9.95
N LEU A 248 -4.97 5.64 8.70
CA LEU A 248 -4.17 4.46 8.32
C LEU A 248 -2.70 4.63 8.71
N GLN A 249 -2.14 5.83 8.59
CA GLN A 249 -0.78 6.11 9.02
C GLN A 249 -0.62 5.87 10.53
N GLY A 250 -1.59 6.28 11.34
CA GLY A 250 -1.63 5.98 12.78
C GLY A 250 -1.66 4.48 13.08
N VAL A 251 -2.44 3.70 12.32
CA VAL A 251 -2.49 2.23 12.45
C VAL A 251 -1.12 1.61 12.14
N ILE A 252 -0.43 2.10 11.09
CA ILE A 252 0.91 1.64 10.72
C ILE A 252 1.92 1.94 11.84
N GLU A 253 1.92 3.14 12.40
CA GLU A 253 2.82 3.55 13.48
C GLU A 253 2.56 2.76 14.77
N PHE A 254 1.29 2.50 15.09
CA PHE A 254 0.92 1.65 16.21
C PHE A 254 1.42 0.22 16.01
N TYR A 255 1.25 -0.35 14.83
CA TYR A 255 1.77 -1.67 14.49
C TYR A 255 3.29 -1.76 14.65
N GLN A 256 4.04 -0.77 14.15
CA GLN A 256 5.49 -0.68 14.32
C GLN A 256 5.89 -0.62 15.79
N THR A 257 5.13 0.10 16.61
CA THR A 257 5.34 0.19 18.06
C THR A 257 5.16 -1.18 18.72
N VAL A 258 4.08 -1.89 18.39
CA VAL A 258 3.82 -3.26 18.89
C VAL A 258 4.96 -4.21 18.51
N LEU A 259 5.43 -4.16 17.27
CA LEU A 259 6.58 -4.99 16.83
C LEU A 259 7.85 -4.68 17.61
N THR A 260 8.12 -3.39 17.87
CA THR A 260 9.32 -2.95 18.63
C THR A 260 9.24 -3.43 20.07
N ILE A 261 8.08 -3.33 20.73
CA ILE A 261 7.89 -3.82 22.11
C ILE A 261 8.08 -5.33 22.16
N ASN A 262 7.49 -6.08 21.24
CA ASN A 262 7.64 -7.53 21.19
C ASN A 262 9.10 -7.96 20.96
N ALA A 263 9.82 -7.28 20.07
CA ALA A 263 11.25 -7.54 19.85
C ALA A 263 12.08 -7.24 21.10
N ALA A 264 11.78 -6.16 21.83
CA ALA A 264 12.45 -5.82 23.08
C ALA A 264 12.20 -6.87 24.17
N LEU A 265 10.97 -7.37 24.32
CA LEU A 265 10.63 -8.43 25.28
C LEU A 265 11.36 -9.74 24.98
N VAL A 266 11.43 -10.14 23.71
CA VAL A 266 12.19 -11.32 23.28
C VAL A 266 13.68 -11.13 23.56
N GLY A 267 14.23 -9.95 23.25
CA GLY A 267 15.64 -9.62 23.54
C GLY A 267 15.95 -9.64 25.04
N GLN A 268 15.03 -9.16 25.89
CA GLN A 268 15.17 -9.23 27.34
C GLN A 268 15.18 -10.69 27.84
N ALA A 269 14.26 -11.53 27.36
CA ALA A 269 14.22 -12.94 27.71
C ALA A 269 15.50 -13.68 27.30
N GLN A 270 16.02 -13.40 26.10
CA GLN A 270 17.30 -13.95 25.64
C GLN A 270 18.48 -13.50 26.53
N ASN A 271 18.53 -12.24 26.92
CA ASN A 271 19.57 -11.71 27.79
C ASN A 271 19.59 -12.40 29.17
N VAL A 272 18.40 -12.65 29.75
CA VAL A 272 18.29 -13.40 31.02
C VAL A 272 18.83 -14.83 30.87
N GLU A 273 18.50 -15.51 29.76
CA GLU A 273 19.01 -16.87 29.52
C GLU A 273 20.53 -16.89 29.27
N VAL A 274 21.05 -15.90 28.52
CA VAL A 274 22.53 -15.77 28.35
C VAL A 274 23.22 -15.51 29.66
N GLN A 275 22.67 -14.69 30.56
CA GLN A 275 23.23 -14.49 31.92
C GLN A 275 23.26 -15.79 32.69
N ARG A 276 22.15 -16.54 32.70
CA ARG A 276 22.07 -17.84 33.37
C ARG A 276 23.10 -18.86 32.87
N LEU A 277 23.23 -18.95 31.53
CA LEU A 277 24.24 -19.82 30.91
C LEU A 277 25.66 -19.37 31.25
N THR A 278 25.91 -18.07 31.32
CA THR A 278 27.19 -17.49 31.68
C THR A 278 27.55 -17.83 33.14
N GLU A 279 26.59 -17.64 34.07
CA GLU A 279 26.80 -18.01 35.49
C GLU A 279 27.08 -19.51 35.67
N ALA A 280 26.32 -20.37 34.97
CA ALA A 280 26.55 -21.81 34.97
C ALA A 280 27.95 -22.16 34.42
N SER A 281 28.39 -21.50 33.34
CA SER A 281 29.73 -21.68 32.78
C SER A 281 30.84 -21.23 33.74
N TYR A 282 30.64 -20.12 34.45
CA TYR A 282 31.57 -19.67 35.49
C TYR A 282 31.68 -20.70 36.63
N ALA A 283 30.53 -21.19 37.13
CA ALA A 283 30.53 -22.23 38.18
C ALA A 283 31.25 -23.50 37.72
N GLN A 284 31.01 -23.98 36.51
CA GLN A 284 31.69 -25.13 35.93
C GLN A 284 33.21 -24.90 35.78
N ASN A 285 33.61 -23.70 35.33
CA ASN A 285 35.04 -23.36 35.24
C ASN A 285 35.76 -23.37 36.61
N GLU A 286 35.07 -22.90 37.67
CA GLU A 286 35.60 -22.97 39.02
C GLU A 286 35.79 -24.43 39.52
N GLU A 287 34.83 -25.31 39.19
CA GLU A 287 34.97 -26.75 39.51
C GLU A 287 36.11 -27.39 38.71
N ILE A 288 36.24 -27.09 37.40
CA ILE A 288 37.35 -27.58 36.57
C ILE A 288 38.69 -27.11 37.10
N LYS A 289 38.84 -25.85 37.56
CA LYS A 289 40.06 -25.36 38.19
C LYS A 289 40.44 -26.15 39.43
N LYS A 290 39.47 -26.45 40.32
CA LYS A 290 39.69 -27.26 41.53
C LYS A 290 40.12 -28.67 41.17
N ILE A 291 39.40 -29.33 40.25
CA ILE A 291 39.75 -30.68 39.80
C ILE A 291 41.19 -30.73 39.22
N SER A 292 41.49 -29.76 38.34
CA SER A 292 42.81 -29.66 37.69
C SER A 292 43.94 -29.41 38.70
N ALA A 293 43.70 -28.54 39.72
CA ALA A 293 44.60 -28.24 40.75
C ALA A 293 44.93 -29.51 41.59
N TRP A 294 43.91 -30.26 42.05
CA TRP A 294 44.07 -31.50 42.77
C TRP A 294 44.81 -32.59 41.93
N ALA A 295 44.36 -32.70 40.62
CA ALA A 295 45.05 -33.64 39.73
C ALA A 295 46.58 -33.36 39.62
N ALA A 296 46.95 -32.08 39.47
CA ALA A 296 48.36 -31.68 39.40
C ALA A 296 49.12 -31.97 40.66
N ILE A 297 48.50 -31.74 41.85
CA ILE A 297 49.15 -32.04 43.15
C ILE A 297 49.38 -33.52 43.30
N PHE A 298 48.49 -34.41 42.92
CA PHE A 298 48.62 -35.85 42.99
C PHE A 298 49.56 -36.42 41.90
N PHE A 299 49.59 -35.79 40.72
CA PHE A 299 50.45 -36.22 39.61
C PHE A 299 51.91 -35.96 39.86
N ALA A 300 52.27 -34.90 40.60
CA ALA A 300 53.67 -34.55 40.87
C ALA A 300 54.49 -35.63 41.62
N PRO A 301 54.01 -36.22 42.76
CA PRO A 301 54.63 -37.35 43.38
C PRO A 301 54.74 -38.61 42.50
N THR A 302 53.64 -38.84 41.70
CA THR A 302 53.59 -39.98 40.79
C THR A 302 54.69 -39.91 39.75
N LEU A 303 54.91 -38.69 39.16
CA LEU A 303 55.97 -38.45 38.19
C LEU A 303 57.37 -38.79 38.78
N ILE A 304 57.67 -38.32 40.02
CA ILE A 304 58.94 -38.61 40.70
C ILE A 304 59.03 -40.11 40.95
N GLY A 305 57.96 -40.74 41.45
CA GLY A 305 57.92 -42.18 41.69
C GLY A 305 58.17 -43.01 40.43
N THR A 306 57.59 -42.55 39.30
CA THR A 306 57.80 -43.22 38.00
C THR A 306 59.27 -43.12 37.54
N ILE A 307 59.91 -41.94 37.68
CA ILE A 307 61.30 -41.75 37.30
C ILE A 307 62.22 -42.68 38.14
N TYR A 308 62.01 -42.74 39.46
CA TYR A 308 62.79 -43.60 40.33
C TYR A 308 62.44 -45.11 40.20
N GLY A 309 61.28 -45.41 39.59
CA GLY A 309 60.84 -46.76 39.25
C GLY A 309 61.34 -47.26 37.89
N MET A 310 62.08 -46.46 37.13
CA MET A 310 62.66 -46.88 35.83
C MET A 310 63.89 -47.82 36.05
N ASN A 311 64.00 -48.87 35.21
CA ASN A 311 65.06 -49.86 35.26
C ASN A 311 66.25 -49.40 34.41
N PHE A 312 67.00 -48.38 34.86
CA PHE A 312 68.26 -47.97 34.25
C PHE A 312 69.41 -48.52 35.04
N ASP A 313 70.43 -49.07 34.37
CA ASP A 313 71.64 -49.69 35.01
C ASP A 313 72.55 -48.67 35.75
N HIS A 314 72.41 -47.37 35.42
CA HIS A 314 73.19 -46.28 36.02
C HIS A 314 72.30 -45.20 36.59
N MET A 315 71.77 -45.41 37.77
CA MET A 315 71.07 -44.41 38.60
C MET A 315 71.89 -44.22 39.92
N PRO A 316 72.74 -43.18 39.98
CA PRO A 316 73.58 -42.97 41.17
C PRO A 316 72.81 -42.78 42.45
N GLU A 317 71.64 -42.18 42.37
CA GLU A 317 70.72 -41.84 43.48
C GLU A 317 70.16 -43.11 44.17
N LEU A 318 70.00 -44.22 43.46
CA LEU A 318 69.47 -45.48 44.00
C LEU A 318 70.52 -46.20 44.93
N HIS A 319 71.78 -45.91 44.72
CA HIS A 319 72.89 -46.50 45.55
C HIS A 319 73.31 -45.59 46.71
N TRP A 320 72.66 -44.41 46.83
CA TRP A 320 72.93 -43.46 47.89
C TRP A 320 72.08 -43.75 49.13
N ALA A 321 72.68 -43.80 50.33
CA ALA A 321 71.96 -44.12 51.59
C ALA A 321 70.81 -43.18 51.90
N PHE A 322 70.84 -41.93 51.39
CA PHE A 322 69.77 -40.93 51.50
C PHE A 322 68.90 -40.82 50.27
N GLY A 323 69.10 -41.64 49.24
CA GLY A 323 68.34 -41.59 48.01
C GLY A 323 66.84 -41.73 48.21
N TYR A 324 66.42 -42.75 48.91
CA TYR A 324 64.98 -42.95 49.22
C TYR A 324 64.38 -41.85 50.11
N PRO A 325 65.02 -41.46 51.24
CA PRO A 325 64.45 -40.30 52.00
C PRO A 325 64.41 -39.01 51.23
N SER A 326 65.43 -38.70 50.39
CA SER A 326 65.42 -37.46 49.56
C SER A 326 64.30 -37.44 48.49
N ALA A 327 64.04 -38.61 47.90
CA ALA A 327 62.88 -38.71 46.93
C ALA A 327 61.55 -38.44 47.62
N LEU A 328 61.35 -39.02 48.84
CA LEU A 328 60.13 -38.76 49.61
C LEU A 328 59.96 -37.27 50.00
N ILE A 329 61.08 -36.66 50.42
CA ILE A 329 61.10 -35.21 50.76
C ILE A 329 60.80 -34.36 49.52
N LEU A 330 61.40 -34.71 48.38
CA LEU A 330 61.18 -34.02 47.13
C LEU A 330 59.71 -34.10 46.68
N MET A 331 59.09 -35.29 46.76
CA MET A 331 57.68 -35.50 46.49
C MET A 331 56.79 -34.62 47.37
N LEU A 332 57.05 -34.60 48.66
CA LEU A 332 56.32 -33.81 49.64
C LEU A 332 56.48 -32.31 49.38
N LEU A 333 57.69 -31.83 49.18
CA LEU A 333 58.02 -30.45 48.94
C LEU A 333 57.31 -29.95 47.64
N LEU A 334 57.38 -30.76 46.58
CA LEU A 334 56.74 -30.41 45.31
C LEU A 334 55.21 -30.35 45.45
N SER A 335 54.59 -31.31 46.13
CA SER A 335 53.12 -31.31 46.39
C SER A 335 52.74 -30.13 47.27
N VAL A 336 53.47 -29.81 48.33
CA VAL A 336 53.18 -28.63 49.17
C VAL A 336 53.39 -27.34 48.40
N ALA A 337 54.45 -27.25 47.58
CA ALA A 337 54.65 -26.05 46.74
C ALA A 337 53.51 -25.82 45.77
N LEU A 338 53.06 -26.86 45.06
CA LEU A 338 51.89 -26.76 44.16
C LEU A 338 50.63 -26.41 44.92
N TYR A 339 50.38 -27.02 46.09
CA TYR A 339 49.23 -26.67 46.93
C TYR A 339 49.24 -25.17 47.33
N VAL A 340 50.37 -24.66 47.78
CA VAL A 340 50.52 -23.23 48.15
C VAL A 340 50.31 -22.30 46.94
N ILE A 341 50.84 -22.67 45.77
CA ILE A 341 50.71 -21.92 44.56
C ILE A 341 49.22 -21.84 44.16
N PHE A 342 48.55 -23.00 44.09
CA PHE A 342 47.09 -23.02 43.68
C PHE A 342 46.23 -22.35 44.73
N LYS A 343 46.49 -22.48 46.02
CA LYS A 343 45.80 -21.78 47.09
C LYS A 343 45.97 -20.24 46.99
N ARG A 344 47.22 -19.77 46.70
CA ARG A 344 47.48 -18.35 46.49
C ARG A 344 46.78 -17.80 45.24
N ARG A 345 46.64 -18.62 44.22
CA ARG A 345 45.91 -18.26 42.97
C ARG A 345 44.40 -18.44 43.07
N ARG A 346 43.89 -18.87 44.25
CA ARG A 346 42.45 -19.14 44.48
C ARG A 346 41.86 -20.22 43.57
N TRP A 347 42.68 -21.22 43.21
CA TRP A 347 42.23 -22.38 42.46
C TRP A 347 41.72 -23.51 43.37
N LEU A 348 42.09 -23.45 44.67
CA LEU A 348 41.66 -24.32 45.76
C LEU A 348 41.01 -23.50 46.87
#